data_280a52f6cc3736a19a7c7d6830eaffcf
#
_entry.id   280a52f6cc3736a19a7c7d6830eaffcf
#
_cell.length_a   1.000
_cell.length_b   1.000
_cell.length_c   1.000
_cell.angle_alpha   90.00
_cell.angle_beta   90.00
_cell.angle_gamma   90.00
#
_symmetry.space_group_name_H-M   'P 1'
#
loop_
_entity.id
_entity.type
_entity.pdbx_description
1 polymer ?
#
loop_
_entity_poly.entity_id
_entity_poly.type
_entity_poly.pdbx_seq_one_letter_code
_entity_poly.pdbx_strand_id
1 'polypeptide(L)'
;MVSLAPGIVVNGVKISPEQINFEVQYHPAATLEDARYAAMKALVMRELLLQRAAEIGVGAGSPASSPNEDELIELLLDAEVSVPDPSEEECLRYYQNNLIKFVSSPLFEVSHILYLAPPEDKDLFLEAQQRAEKTLEILALSPERFAKIAEEESACSSRECGGHLGQISRGQTLPQFEKSLFQMKEGEISSSPVASEVGYHIIKVHKRAEGQQMTFDMVRGAIAAYLKDRSWQSAFNQYLQLLTGRAKISGFRMKAADTSRWYNR
;
A
#
# COMPACT_ATOMS: atom_id res chain seq x y z
N MET A 1 6.59 -35.68 -11.77
CA MET A 1 7.84 -35.05 -12.23
C MET A 1 7.52 -33.60 -12.51
N VAL A 2 8.05 -32.67 -11.71
CA VAL A 2 7.93 -31.23 -12.00
C VAL A 2 8.84 -30.96 -13.19
N SER A 3 8.26 -30.57 -14.34
CA SER A 3 9.03 -30.19 -15.52
C SER A 3 9.91 -29.00 -15.15
N LEU A 4 11.21 -29.20 -15.13
CA LEU A 4 12.17 -28.11 -14.93
C LEU A 4 11.97 -27.09 -16.07
N ALA A 5 11.82 -25.83 -15.73
CA ALA A 5 11.76 -24.76 -16.73
C ALA A 5 13.04 -24.82 -17.59
N PRO A 6 12.96 -24.56 -18.89
CA PRO A 6 14.16 -24.45 -19.71
C PRO A 6 15.05 -23.34 -19.15
N GLY A 7 16.37 -23.59 -19.10
CA GLY A 7 17.33 -22.56 -18.71
C GLY A 7 17.27 -21.36 -19.65
N ILE A 8 17.62 -20.17 -19.13
CA ILE A 8 17.65 -18.91 -19.89
C ILE A 8 19.13 -18.60 -20.20
N VAL A 9 19.40 -18.01 -21.37
CA VAL A 9 20.73 -17.50 -21.68
C VAL A 9 20.61 -16.02 -22.06
N VAL A 10 21.38 -15.18 -21.37
CA VAL A 10 21.44 -13.72 -21.56
C VAL A 10 22.85 -13.33 -22.01
N ASN A 11 23.03 -12.93 -23.26
CA ASN A 11 24.34 -12.58 -23.85
C ASN A 11 25.42 -13.63 -23.62
N GLY A 12 25.03 -14.92 -23.60
CA GLY A 12 25.96 -16.04 -23.36
C GLY A 12 26.04 -16.52 -21.91
N VAL A 13 25.55 -15.76 -20.93
CA VAL A 13 25.49 -16.17 -19.53
C VAL A 13 24.22 -16.99 -19.28
N LYS A 14 24.39 -18.16 -18.65
CA LYS A 14 23.28 -19.09 -18.40
C LYS A 14 22.68 -18.89 -17.02
N ILE A 15 21.37 -18.69 -16.98
CA ILE A 15 20.56 -18.73 -15.76
C ILE A 15 19.96 -20.13 -15.67
N SER A 16 20.27 -20.83 -14.59
CA SER A 16 19.88 -22.23 -14.44
C SER A 16 18.41 -22.40 -13.99
N PRO A 17 17.80 -23.56 -14.25
CA PRO A 17 16.47 -23.88 -13.74
C PRO A 17 16.40 -23.83 -12.21
N GLU A 18 17.47 -24.16 -11.52
CA GLU A 18 17.57 -24.13 -10.05
C GLU A 18 17.49 -22.68 -9.54
N GLN A 19 18.20 -21.75 -10.18
CA GLN A 19 18.13 -20.32 -9.86
C GLN A 19 16.71 -19.78 -10.08
N ILE A 20 16.06 -20.16 -11.19
CA ILE A 20 14.68 -19.76 -11.46
C ILE A 20 13.72 -20.28 -10.37
N ASN A 21 13.84 -21.57 -10.00
CA ASN A 21 12.98 -22.16 -8.99
C ASN A 21 13.21 -21.54 -7.58
N PHE A 22 14.44 -21.18 -7.25
CA PHE A 22 14.77 -20.47 -6.02
C PHE A 22 14.15 -19.07 -6.01
N GLU A 23 14.22 -18.34 -7.12
CA GLU A 23 13.70 -16.97 -7.24
C GLU A 23 12.17 -16.90 -7.15
N VAL A 24 11.45 -17.96 -7.58
CA VAL A 24 9.97 -18.02 -7.57
C VAL A 24 9.37 -17.71 -6.19
N GLN A 25 10.03 -18.10 -5.09
CA GLN A 25 9.53 -17.85 -3.72
C GLN A 25 9.41 -16.36 -3.38
N TYR A 26 10.14 -15.50 -4.07
CA TYR A 26 10.12 -14.05 -3.86
C TYR A 26 9.08 -13.32 -4.72
N HIS A 27 8.38 -14.05 -5.60
CA HIS A 27 7.40 -13.50 -6.53
C HIS A 27 6.00 -14.11 -6.33
N PRO A 28 5.30 -13.80 -5.21
CA PRO A 28 3.95 -14.32 -4.99
C PRO A 28 3.01 -13.83 -6.11
N ALA A 29 2.26 -14.76 -6.71
CA ALA A 29 1.31 -14.48 -7.77
C ALA A 29 0.09 -15.42 -7.67
N ALA A 30 -0.97 -15.10 -8.42
CA ALA A 30 -2.20 -15.91 -8.41
C ALA A 30 -1.97 -17.32 -8.97
N THR A 31 -1.02 -17.49 -9.88
CA THR A 31 -0.65 -18.79 -10.46
C THR A 31 0.85 -19.03 -10.36
N LEU A 32 1.25 -20.30 -10.32
CA LEU A 32 2.67 -20.69 -10.36
C LEU A 32 3.34 -20.26 -11.69
N GLU A 33 2.59 -20.18 -12.77
CA GLU A 33 3.10 -19.74 -14.06
C GLU A 33 3.45 -18.24 -14.02
N ASP A 34 2.59 -17.42 -13.45
CA ASP A 34 2.85 -15.98 -13.28
C ASP A 34 4.02 -15.73 -12.32
N ALA A 35 4.11 -16.48 -11.22
CA ALA A 35 5.24 -16.41 -10.29
C ALA A 35 6.56 -16.77 -10.99
N ARG A 36 6.57 -17.83 -11.79
CA ARG A 36 7.73 -18.23 -12.59
C ARG A 36 8.11 -17.19 -13.64
N TYR A 37 7.11 -16.63 -14.32
CA TYR A 37 7.36 -15.58 -15.30
C TYR A 37 8.01 -14.36 -14.63
N ALA A 38 7.51 -13.93 -13.48
CA ALA A 38 8.07 -12.82 -12.71
C ALA A 38 9.51 -13.10 -12.26
N ALA A 39 9.79 -14.30 -11.76
CA ALA A 39 11.13 -14.73 -11.36
C ALA A 39 12.11 -14.75 -12.54
N MET A 40 11.72 -15.36 -13.67
CA MET A 40 12.55 -15.38 -14.88
C MET A 40 12.86 -13.97 -15.38
N LYS A 41 11.87 -13.08 -15.34
CA LYS A 41 12.00 -11.68 -15.72
C LYS A 41 12.98 -10.96 -14.79
N ALA A 42 12.86 -11.12 -13.47
CA ALA A 42 13.74 -10.51 -12.50
C ALA A 42 15.21 -10.94 -12.71
N LEU A 43 15.46 -12.23 -12.87
CA LEU A 43 16.80 -12.76 -13.10
C LEU A 43 17.42 -12.26 -14.42
N VAL A 44 16.65 -12.19 -15.50
CA VAL A 44 17.13 -11.64 -16.79
C VAL A 44 17.52 -10.17 -16.64
N MET A 45 16.69 -9.37 -15.94
CA MET A 45 16.98 -7.96 -15.73
C MET A 45 18.20 -7.75 -14.84
N ARG A 46 18.29 -8.51 -13.73
CA ARG A 46 19.48 -8.49 -12.86
C ARG A 46 20.74 -8.79 -13.63
N GLU A 47 20.74 -9.83 -14.46
CA GLU A 47 21.87 -10.21 -15.28
C GLU A 47 22.26 -9.10 -16.26
N LEU A 48 21.28 -8.46 -16.94
CA LEU A 48 21.54 -7.35 -17.86
C LEU A 48 22.16 -6.14 -17.16
N LEU A 49 21.68 -5.79 -15.96
CA LEU A 49 22.23 -4.71 -15.18
C LEU A 49 23.66 -5.00 -14.73
N LEU A 50 23.94 -6.23 -14.26
CA LEU A 50 25.30 -6.63 -13.84
C LEU A 50 26.28 -6.64 -15.02
N GLN A 51 25.87 -7.15 -16.19
CA GLN A 51 26.69 -7.06 -17.38
C GLN A 51 27.00 -5.62 -17.76
N ARG A 52 26.00 -4.73 -17.67
CA ARG A 52 26.20 -3.31 -17.98
C ARG A 52 27.12 -2.63 -16.95
N ALA A 53 26.97 -2.94 -15.66
CA ALA A 53 27.87 -2.45 -14.61
C ALA A 53 29.32 -2.86 -14.90
N ALA A 54 29.53 -4.11 -15.31
CA ALA A 54 30.85 -4.60 -15.70
C ALA A 54 31.39 -3.91 -16.97
N GLU A 55 30.56 -3.67 -17.99
CA GLU A 55 30.94 -2.97 -19.22
C GLU A 55 31.47 -1.55 -18.95
N ILE A 56 30.82 -0.80 -18.07
CA ILE A 56 31.21 0.58 -17.76
C ILE A 56 32.19 0.68 -16.59
N GLY A 57 32.57 -0.47 -16.00
CA GLY A 57 33.59 -0.53 -14.95
C GLY A 57 33.14 0.03 -13.59
N VAL A 58 31.84 0.02 -13.29
CA VAL A 58 31.33 0.46 -11.99
C VAL A 58 31.83 -0.47 -10.89
N GLY A 59 32.28 0.11 -9.77
CA GLY A 59 32.83 -0.65 -8.63
C GLY A 59 34.30 -1.09 -8.82
N ALA A 60 34.91 -0.86 -9.98
CA ALA A 60 36.33 -1.10 -10.20
C ALA A 60 37.16 -0.02 -9.49
N GLY A 61 37.77 -0.35 -8.37
CA GLY A 61 38.69 0.56 -7.66
C GLY A 61 38.29 0.90 -6.22
N SER A 62 37.31 0.26 -5.63
CA SER A 62 37.07 0.38 -4.18
C SER A 62 38.06 -0.47 -3.40
N PRO A 63 38.98 0.15 -2.60
CA PRO A 63 40.08 -0.59 -1.99
C PRO A 63 39.71 -1.42 -0.76
N ALA A 64 38.48 -1.35 -0.27
CA ALA A 64 38.09 -1.92 1.03
C ALA A 64 37.25 -3.18 0.98
N SER A 65 36.47 -3.40 -0.08
CA SER A 65 35.69 -4.65 -0.36
C SER A 65 35.15 -4.61 -1.78
N SER A 66 35.17 -5.75 -2.47
CA SER A 66 34.45 -5.86 -3.74
C SER A 66 32.95 -5.65 -3.46
N PRO A 67 32.25 -4.70 -4.14
CA PRO A 67 30.83 -4.48 -3.93
C PRO A 67 30.05 -5.75 -4.28
N ASN A 68 28.97 -6.01 -3.55
CA ASN A 68 28.05 -7.07 -3.89
C ASN A 68 27.21 -6.70 -5.14
N GLU A 69 26.43 -7.65 -5.65
CA GLU A 69 25.65 -7.42 -6.86
C GLU A 69 24.64 -6.28 -6.73
N ASP A 70 24.01 -6.12 -5.56
CA ASP A 70 23.02 -5.06 -5.33
C ASP A 70 23.71 -3.68 -5.29
N GLU A 71 24.85 -3.57 -4.64
CA GLU A 71 25.70 -2.36 -4.64
C GLU A 71 26.17 -1.99 -6.06
N LEU A 72 26.54 -2.98 -6.87
CA LEU A 72 26.92 -2.73 -8.26
C LEU A 72 25.76 -2.19 -9.09
N ILE A 73 24.54 -2.71 -8.86
CA ILE A 73 23.34 -2.23 -9.53
C ILE A 73 23.00 -0.80 -9.09
N GLU A 74 23.08 -0.50 -7.79
CA GLU A 74 22.87 0.88 -7.30
C GLU A 74 23.84 1.85 -7.95
N LEU A 75 25.12 1.55 -7.92
CA LEU A 75 26.15 2.39 -8.54
C LEU A 75 25.93 2.57 -10.05
N LEU A 76 25.50 1.52 -10.75
CA LEU A 76 25.13 1.60 -12.16
C LEU A 76 23.96 2.55 -12.39
N LEU A 77 22.91 2.41 -11.58
CA LEU A 77 21.70 3.23 -11.73
C LEU A 77 21.99 4.70 -11.42
N ASP A 78 22.80 4.98 -10.40
CA ASP A 78 23.24 6.34 -10.09
C ASP A 78 24.06 6.97 -11.24
N ALA A 79 24.84 6.15 -11.95
CA ALA A 79 25.66 6.61 -13.06
C ALA A 79 24.85 6.83 -14.36
N GLU A 80 23.89 5.96 -14.67
CA GLU A 80 23.23 5.95 -15.99
C GLU A 80 21.74 6.34 -15.96
N VAL A 81 21.09 6.39 -14.79
CA VAL A 81 19.66 6.76 -14.66
C VAL A 81 19.55 8.03 -13.82
N SER A 82 19.73 9.18 -14.46
CA SER A 82 19.57 10.47 -13.81
C SER A 82 18.30 11.16 -14.29
N VAL A 83 17.58 11.78 -13.37
CA VAL A 83 16.42 12.62 -13.66
C VAL A 83 16.58 13.97 -12.94
N PRO A 84 16.24 15.07 -13.60
CA PRO A 84 16.28 16.39 -12.97
C PRO A 84 15.23 16.46 -11.84
N ASP A 85 15.48 17.31 -10.86
CA ASP A 85 14.46 17.68 -9.90
C ASP A 85 13.34 18.44 -10.60
N PRO A 86 12.08 18.17 -10.24
CA PRO A 86 10.95 18.88 -10.83
C PRO A 86 11.02 20.38 -10.44
N SER A 87 10.73 21.23 -11.39
CA SER A 87 10.66 22.67 -11.16
C SER A 87 9.47 23.04 -10.27
N GLU A 88 9.52 24.21 -9.64
CA GLU A 88 8.40 24.71 -8.83
C GLU A 88 7.13 24.90 -9.68
N GLU A 89 7.27 25.29 -10.94
CA GLU A 89 6.16 25.44 -11.89
C GLU A 89 5.49 24.08 -12.18
N GLU A 90 6.26 23.01 -12.35
CA GLU A 90 5.71 21.66 -12.53
C GLU A 90 4.98 21.17 -11.29
N CYS A 91 5.53 21.43 -10.10
CA CYS A 91 4.89 21.10 -8.83
C CYS A 91 3.58 21.88 -8.65
N LEU A 92 3.58 23.18 -8.94
CA LEU A 92 2.38 24.03 -8.85
C LEU A 92 1.29 23.57 -9.84
N ARG A 93 1.66 23.27 -11.07
CA ARG A 93 0.75 22.73 -12.09
C ARG A 93 0.15 21.39 -11.66
N TYR A 94 0.96 20.50 -11.07
CA TYR A 94 0.46 19.24 -10.53
C TYR A 94 -0.53 19.47 -9.39
N TYR A 95 -0.21 20.36 -8.45
CA TYR A 95 -1.09 20.75 -7.36
C TYR A 95 -2.45 21.26 -7.88
N GLN A 96 -2.43 22.23 -8.79
CA GLN A 96 -3.64 22.83 -9.35
C GLN A 96 -4.54 21.82 -10.07
N ASN A 97 -3.93 20.87 -10.79
CA ASN A 97 -4.66 19.81 -11.51
C ASN A 97 -5.15 18.68 -10.60
N ASN A 98 -4.74 18.65 -9.33
CA ASN A 98 -5.05 17.56 -8.40
C ASN A 98 -5.51 18.05 -7.02
N LEU A 99 -6.17 19.21 -6.93
CA LEU A 99 -6.59 19.83 -5.65
C LEU A 99 -7.31 18.86 -4.70
N ILE A 100 -8.15 17.99 -5.23
CA ILE A 100 -8.90 16.99 -4.43
C ILE A 100 -7.96 16.06 -3.64
N LYS A 101 -6.75 15.77 -4.15
CA LYS A 101 -5.77 14.93 -3.47
C LYS A 101 -5.10 15.63 -2.27
N PHE A 102 -5.21 16.93 -2.21
CA PHE A 102 -4.57 17.78 -1.21
C PHE A 102 -5.57 18.39 -0.23
N VAL A 103 -6.64 17.64 0.04
CA VAL A 103 -7.57 17.94 1.12
C VAL A 103 -7.19 17.04 2.31
N SER A 104 -7.04 17.64 3.49
CA SER A 104 -6.77 16.86 4.70
C SER A 104 -7.94 15.92 5.02
N SER A 105 -7.66 14.81 5.71
CA SER A 105 -8.75 13.95 6.17
C SER A 105 -9.65 14.70 7.16
N PRO A 106 -10.96 14.47 7.13
CA PRO A 106 -11.84 14.97 8.19
C PRO A 106 -11.45 14.35 9.53
N LEU A 107 -11.70 15.09 10.58
CA LEU A 107 -11.46 14.69 11.97
C LEU A 107 -12.79 14.53 12.69
N PHE A 108 -12.95 13.41 13.35
CA PHE A 108 -14.17 13.07 14.08
C PHE A 108 -13.85 12.90 15.57
N GLU A 109 -14.66 13.48 16.43
CA GLU A 109 -14.70 13.15 17.84
C GLU A 109 -15.83 12.16 18.06
N VAL A 110 -15.51 10.93 18.53
CA VAL A 110 -16.47 9.83 18.54
C VAL A 110 -16.48 9.04 19.83
N SER A 111 -17.62 8.43 20.11
CA SER A 111 -17.78 7.32 21.05
C SER A 111 -18.30 6.09 20.34
N HIS A 112 -18.03 4.90 20.90
CA HIS A 112 -18.62 3.67 20.38
C HIS A 112 -19.01 2.69 21.50
N ILE A 113 -19.91 1.78 21.18
CA ILE A 113 -20.25 0.60 21.95
C ILE A 113 -19.88 -0.61 21.11
N LEU A 114 -19.11 -1.55 21.66
CA LEU A 114 -18.70 -2.78 20.97
C LEU A 114 -19.37 -3.99 21.62
N TYR A 115 -20.11 -4.73 20.82
CA TYR A 115 -20.58 -6.09 21.11
C TYR A 115 -19.63 -7.07 20.44
N LEU A 116 -18.69 -7.60 21.23
CA LEU A 116 -17.63 -8.47 20.72
C LEU A 116 -18.22 -9.84 20.31
N ALA A 117 -17.96 -10.25 19.09
CA ALA A 117 -18.30 -11.56 18.57
C ALA A 117 -17.46 -11.87 17.32
N PRO A 118 -16.75 -13.01 17.27
CA PRO A 118 -16.00 -13.39 16.09
C PRO A 118 -16.97 -13.79 14.96
N PRO A 119 -16.76 -13.37 13.71
CA PRO A 119 -17.63 -13.71 12.58
C PRO A 119 -17.73 -15.19 12.27
N GLU A 120 -16.75 -15.99 12.72
CA GLU A 120 -16.72 -17.45 12.55
C GLU A 120 -17.77 -18.15 13.44
N ASP A 121 -18.10 -17.57 14.60
CA ASP A 121 -19.17 -18.05 15.48
C ASP A 121 -20.49 -17.36 15.12
N LYS A 122 -21.26 -18.01 14.25
CA LYS A 122 -22.51 -17.45 13.73
C LYS A 122 -23.55 -17.17 14.80
N ASP A 123 -23.60 -17.98 15.85
CA ASP A 123 -24.59 -17.84 16.91
C ASP A 123 -24.27 -16.65 17.80
N LEU A 124 -23.02 -16.51 18.24
CA LEU A 124 -22.56 -15.34 18.97
C LEU A 124 -22.65 -14.05 18.14
N PHE A 125 -22.32 -14.16 16.83
CA PHE A 125 -22.40 -13.00 15.94
C PHE A 125 -23.82 -12.49 15.75
N LEU A 126 -24.80 -13.41 15.65
CA LEU A 126 -26.22 -13.07 15.60
C LEU A 126 -26.73 -12.48 16.92
N GLU A 127 -26.30 -13.06 18.05
CA GLU A 127 -26.65 -12.54 19.39
C GLU A 127 -26.12 -11.11 19.56
N ALA A 128 -24.86 -10.84 19.20
CA ALA A 128 -24.26 -9.51 19.25
C ALA A 128 -25.00 -8.51 18.39
N GLN A 129 -25.44 -8.92 17.19
CA GLN A 129 -26.27 -8.08 16.31
C GLN A 129 -27.59 -7.70 16.99
N GLN A 130 -28.32 -8.69 17.52
CA GLN A 130 -29.59 -8.46 18.20
C GLN A 130 -29.46 -7.56 19.44
N ARG A 131 -28.38 -7.71 20.19
CA ARG A 131 -28.08 -6.81 21.33
C ARG A 131 -27.83 -5.38 20.86
N ALA A 132 -27.03 -5.22 19.80
CA ALA A 132 -26.75 -3.90 19.24
C ALA A 132 -28.03 -3.24 18.67
N GLU A 133 -28.92 -4.01 18.01
CA GLU A 133 -30.20 -3.52 17.52
C GLU A 133 -31.12 -3.03 18.65
N LYS A 134 -31.26 -3.81 19.73
CA LYS A 134 -32.01 -3.40 20.93
C LYS A 134 -31.44 -2.14 21.58
N THR A 135 -30.15 -2.02 21.62
CA THR A 135 -29.47 -0.82 22.14
C THR A 135 -29.77 0.40 21.26
N LEU A 136 -29.77 0.24 19.94
CA LEU A 136 -30.16 1.32 19.03
C LEU A 136 -31.61 1.78 19.22
N GLU A 137 -32.54 0.84 19.48
CA GLU A 137 -33.93 1.18 19.81
C GLU A 137 -34.01 2.04 21.09
N ILE A 138 -33.24 1.70 22.13
CA ILE A 138 -33.15 2.49 23.36
C ILE A 138 -32.56 3.87 23.08
N LEU A 139 -31.49 3.93 22.32
CA LEU A 139 -30.77 5.17 22.00
C LEU A 139 -31.57 6.09 21.06
N ALA A 140 -32.45 5.55 20.25
CA ALA A 140 -33.39 6.34 19.43
C ALA A 140 -34.37 7.14 20.29
N LEU A 141 -34.75 6.62 21.48
CA LEU A 141 -35.64 7.28 22.42
C LEU A 141 -34.89 8.11 23.47
N SER A 142 -33.68 7.73 23.82
CA SER A 142 -32.89 8.31 24.90
C SER A 142 -31.39 8.36 24.55
N PRO A 143 -30.97 9.25 23.61
CA PRO A 143 -29.58 9.34 23.14
C PRO A 143 -28.55 9.68 24.23
N GLU A 144 -29.00 10.33 25.29
CA GLU A 144 -28.18 10.70 26.48
C GLU A 144 -27.70 9.49 27.26
N ARG A 145 -28.33 8.32 27.09
CA ARG A 145 -27.95 7.08 27.78
C ARG A 145 -26.74 6.40 27.15
N PHE A 146 -26.22 6.91 26.03
CA PHE A 146 -25.12 6.29 25.29
C PHE A 146 -23.91 5.96 26.19
N ALA A 147 -23.41 6.93 26.93
CA ALA A 147 -22.24 6.75 27.79
C ALA A 147 -22.48 5.66 28.85
N LYS A 148 -23.67 5.67 29.49
CA LYS A 148 -24.02 4.68 30.50
C LYS A 148 -24.11 3.27 29.92
N ILE A 149 -24.72 3.12 28.76
CA ILE A 149 -24.80 1.81 28.10
C ILE A 149 -23.41 1.34 27.64
N ALA A 150 -22.54 2.25 27.16
CA ALA A 150 -21.17 1.94 26.86
C ALA A 150 -20.39 1.41 28.09
N GLU A 151 -20.56 2.03 29.25
CA GLU A 151 -19.95 1.59 30.51
C GLU A 151 -20.44 0.20 30.94
N GLU A 152 -21.73 -0.08 30.77
CA GLU A 152 -22.37 -1.31 31.22
C GLU A 152 -22.14 -2.49 30.24
N GLU A 153 -22.20 -2.23 28.93
CA GLU A 153 -22.31 -3.30 27.94
C GLU A 153 -21.17 -3.39 26.92
N SER A 154 -20.35 -2.32 26.75
CA SER A 154 -19.29 -2.33 25.75
C SER A 154 -18.14 -3.28 26.14
N ALA A 155 -17.68 -4.05 25.18
CA ALA A 155 -16.51 -4.91 25.32
C ALA A 155 -15.19 -4.15 25.08
N CYS A 156 -15.24 -2.90 24.60
CA CYS A 156 -14.06 -2.09 24.39
C CYS A 156 -13.56 -1.47 25.71
N SER A 157 -12.24 -1.30 25.86
CA SER A 157 -11.64 -0.62 27.02
C SER A 157 -12.10 0.84 27.17
N SER A 158 -12.53 1.50 26.08
CA SER A 158 -13.12 2.84 26.12
C SER A 158 -14.40 2.93 26.96
N ARG A 159 -15.01 1.80 27.34
CA ARG A 159 -16.17 1.74 28.24
C ARG A 159 -15.97 2.55 29.51
N GLU A 160 -14.76 2.55 30.07
CA GLU A 160 -14.40 3.29 31.29
C GLU A 160 -14.56 4.82 31.15
N CYS A 161 -14.61 5.29 29.90
CA CYS A 161 -14.85 6.69 29.53
C CYS A 161 -16.16 6.87 28.75
N GLY A 162 -17.21 6.06 29.03
CA GLY A 162 -18.49 6.14 28.34
C GLY A 162 -18.39 5.83 26.82
N GLY A 163 -17.44 4.99 26.42
CA GLY A 163 -17.19 4.62 25.03
C GLY A 163 -16.37 5.63 24.23
N HIS A 164 -15.86 6.72 24.86
CA HIS A 164 -15.16 7.80 24.16
C HIS A 164 -13.80 7.34 23.59
N LEU A 165 -13.61 7.51 22.27
CA LEU A 165 -12.38 7.18 21.57
C LEU A 165 -11.48 8.39 21.31
N GLY A 166 -11.97 9.60 21.61
CA GLY A 166 -11.27 10.84 21.27
C GLY A 166 -11.41 11.22 19.80
N GLN A 167 -10.38 11.86 19.28
CA GLN A 167 -10.34 12.32 17.89
C GLN A 167 -9.80 11.23 16.98
N ILE A 168 -10.53 10.95 15.92
CA ILE A 168 -10.22 9.91 14.93
C ILE A 168 -10.15 10.52 13.53
N SER A 169 -9.12 10.16 12.79
CA SER A 169 -8.97 10.45 11.38
C SER A 169 -8.86 9.15 10.56
N ARG A 170 -8.69 9.28 9.24
CA ARG A 170 -8.56 8.14 8.33
C ARG A 170 -7.39 7.21 8.70
N GLY A 171 -7.65 5.89 8.63
CA GLY A 171 -6.65 4.84 8.88
C GLY A 171 -6.39 4.52 10.35
N GLN A 172 -7.17 5.06 11.29
CA GLN A 172 -7.01 4.83 12.73
C GLN A 172 -7.98 3.81 13.31
N THR A 173 -8.95 3.34 12.52
CA THR A 173 -9.96 2.36 12.95
C THR A 173 -10.11 1.24 11.93
N LEU A 174 -10.91 0.23 12.28
CA LEU A 174 -11.23 -0.86 11.34
C LEU A 174 -11.91 -0.32 10.07
N PRO A 175 -11.63 -0.88 8.89
CA PRO A 175 -12.14 -0.38 7.61
C PRO A 175 -13.67 -0.24 7.57
N GLN A 176 -14.40 -1.19 8.17
CA GLN A 176 -15.86 -1.18 8.21
C GLN A 176 -16.40 -0.08 9.12
N PHE A 177 -15.76 0.13 10.27
CA PHE A 177 -16.07 1.22 11.21
C PHE A 177 -15.82 2.57 10.52
N GLU A 178 -14.64 2.74 9.93
CA GLU A 178 -14.25 3.96 9.22
C GLU A 178 -15.21 4.28 8.07
N LYS A 179 -15.57 3.30 7.25
CA LYS A 179 -16.53 3.47 6.16
C LYS A 179 -17.88 4.01 6.63
N SER A 180 -18.37 3.52 7.77
CA SER A 180 -19.63 4.00 8.36
C SER A 180 -19.46 5.39 8.96
N LEU A 181 -18.40 5.62 9.75
CA LEU A 181 -18.08 6.89 10.38
C LEU A 181 -18.03 8.05 9.38
N PHE A 182 -17.38 7.84 8.23
CA PHE A 182 -17.20 8.89 7.21
C PHE A 182 -18.50 9.31 6.52
N GLN A 183 -19.57 8.51 6.63
CA GLN A 183 -20.90 8.85 6.12
C GLN A 183 -21.76 9.57 7.15
N MET A 184 -21.36 9.54 8.44
CA MET A 184 -22.15 10.11 9.54
C MET A 184 -21.91 11.62 9.69
N LYS A 185 -22.94 12.30 10.21
CA LYS A 185 -22.93 13.73 10.50
C LYS A 185 -22.62 13.95 11.98
N GLU A 186 -22.24 15.17 12.30
CA GLU A 186 -22.10 15.62 13.70
C GLU A 186 -23.42 15.44 14.47
N GLY A 187 -23.31 14.92 15.69
CA GLY A 187 -24.44 14.61 16.56
C GLY A 187 -25.16 13.29 16.26
N GLU A 188 -24.80 12.59 15.21
CA GLU A 188 -25.48 11.37 14.76
C GLU A 188 -25.01 10.13 15.53
N ILE A 189 -25.96 9.21 15.81
CA ILE A 189 -25.71 7.84 16.23
C ILE A 189 -25.99 6.95 15.00
N SER A 190 -25.16 5.91 14.79
CA SER A 190 -25.36 4.99 13.66
C SER A 190 -26.79 4.43 13.62
N SER A 191 -27.43 4.46 12.46
CA SER A 191 -28.82 4.01 12.28
C SER A 191 -28.98 2.49 12.32
N SER A 192 -27.88 1.76 12.19
CA SER A 192 -27.81 0.30 12.27
C SER A 192 -26.50 -0.12 12.92
N PRO A 193 -26.43 -1.36 13.47
CA PRO A 193 -25.17 -1.90 13.94
C PRO A 193 -24.14 -2.00 12.79
N VAL A 194 -22.91 -1.61 13.05
CA VAL A 194 -21.79 -1.65 12.10
C VAL A 194 -21.02 -2.93 12.35
N ALA A 195 -21.14 -3.89 11.44
CA ALA A 195 -20.43 -5.16 11.50
C ALA A 195 -18.94 -4.97 11.16
N SER A 196 -18.07 -5.65 11.89
CA SER A 196 -16.62 -5.72 11.66
C SER A 196 -16.09 -7.12 11.94
N GLU A 197 -14.80 -7.33 11.76
CA GLU A 197 -14.12 -8.59 12.08
C GLU A 197 -14.06 -8.92 13.57
N VAL A 198 -14.40 -7.97 14.45
CA VAL A 198 -14.40 -8.16 15.92
C VAL A 198 -15.81 -8.19 16.50
N GLY A 199 -16.86 -7.93 15.72
CA GLY A 199 -18.24 -7.90 16.19
C GLY A 199 -19.03 -6.70 15.66
N TYR A 200 -19.98 -6.22 16.44
CA TYR A 200 -20.88 -5.12 16.08
C TYR A 200 -20.59 -3.85 16.88
N HIS A 201 -20.55 -2.72 16.18
CA HIS A 201 -20.33 -1.42 16.77
C HIS A 201 -21.59 -0.55 16.64
N ILE A 202 -21.85 0.24 17.68
CA ILE A 202 -22.73 1.43 17.61
C ILE A 202 -21.83 2.64 17.73
N ILE A 203 -21.91 3.55 16.78
CA ILE A 203 -21.03 4.72 16.68
C ILE A 203 -21.83 5.98 16.99
N LYS A 204 -21.27 6.89 17.80
CA LYS A 204 -21.81 8.24 18.03
C LYS A 204 -20.77 9.27 17.66
N VAL A 205 -21.11 10.18 16.76
CA VAL A 205 -20.27 11.31 16.37
C VAL A 205 -20.61 12.50 17.27
N HIS A 206 -19.63 13.00 18.01
CA HIS A 206 -19.81 14.22 18.84
C HIS A 206 -19.52 15.47 18.02
N LYS A 207 -18.40 15.46 17.29
CA LYS A 207 -17.99 16.56 16.40
C LYS A 207 -17.39 16.02 15.13
N ARG A 208 -17.57 16.78 14.07
CA ARG A 208 -16.97 16.51 12.75
C ARG A 208 -16.35 17.80 12.22
N ALA A 209 -15.05 17.80 12.03
CA ALA A 209 -14.32 18.84 11.32
C ALA A 209 -14.03 18.36 9.91
N GLU A 210 -14.52 19.06 8.90
CA GLU A 210 -14.24 18.71 7.51
C GLU A 210 -12.77 18.93 7.18
N GLY A 211 -12.28 18.12 6.24
CA GLY A 211 -10.94 18.30 5.71
C GLY A 211 -10.78 19.66 5.04
N GLN A 212 -9.64 20.26 5.23
CA GLN A 212 -9.30 21.56 4.64
C GLN A 212 -8.34 21.40 3.47
N GLN A 213 -8.46 22.29 2.48
CA GLN A 213 -7.52 22.35 1.38
C GLN A 213 -6.13 22.71 1.92
N MET A 214 -5.18 21.81 1.73
CA MET A 214 -3.77 22.07 2.06
C MET A 214 -3.20 23.07 1.05
N THR A 215 -2.44 24.04 1.52
CA THR A 215 -1.78 25.01 0.63
C THR A 215 -0.66 24.36 -0.16
N PHE A 216 -0.29 24.95 -1.29
CA PHE A 216 0.83 24.47 -2.09
C PHE A 216 2.12 24.33 -1.27
N ASP A 217 2.42 25.33 -0.43
CA ASP A 217 3.64 25.31 0.40
C ASP A 217 3.71 24.12 1.34
N MET A 218 2.55 23.69 1.90
CA MET A 218 2.49 22.52 2.79
C MET A 218 2.80 21.21 2.06
N VAL A 219 2.46 21.11 0.79
CA VAL A 219 2.54 19.86 0.02
C VAL A 219 3.62 19.86 -1.06
N ARG A 220 4.28 20.99 -1.30
CA ARG A 220 5.29 21.15 -2.35
C ARG A 220 6.38 20.09 -2.28
N GLY A 221 6.92 19.82 -1.09
CA GLY A 221 7.97 18.82 -0.91
C GLY A 221 7.51 17.40 -1.27
N ALA A 222 6.30 17.03 -0.85
CA ALA A 222 5.71 15.73 -1.18
C ALA A 222 5.41 15.59 -2.68
N ILE A 223 4.95 16.68 -3.33
CA ILE A 223 4.71 16.71 -4.77
C ILE A 223 6.04 16.58 -5.53
N ALA A 224 7.07 17.31 -5.13
CA ALA A 224 8.40 17.23 -5.76
C ALA A 224 8.96 15.81 -5.68
N ALA A 225 8.91 15.20 -4.50
CA ALA A 225 9.35 13.81 -4.31
C ALA A 225 8.55 12.83 -5.20
N TYR A 226 7.23 12.96 -5.24
CA TYR A 226 6.37 12.12 -6.08
C TYR A 226 6.67 12.27 -7.58
N LEU A 227 6.84 13.50 -8.07
CA LEU A 227 7.13 13.76 -9.48
C LEU A 227 8.52 13.25 -9.87
N LYS A 228 9.51 13.43 -8.98
CA LYS A 228 10.87 12.90 -9.17
C LYS A 228 10.87 11.38 -9.24
N ASP A 229 10.21 10.72 -8.29
CA ASP A 229 10.09 9.25 -8.27
C ASP A 229 9.43 8.73 -9.55
N ARG A 230 8.33 9.35 -9.96
CA ARG A 230 7.64 8.99 -11.21
C ARG A 230 8.52 9.17 -12.46
N SER A 231 9.30 10.25 -12.51
CA SER A 231 10.24 10.51 -13.60
C SER A 231 11.37 9.47 -13.60
N TRP A 232 11.89 9.16 -12.41
CA TRP A 232 12.91 8.14 -12.24
C TRP A 232 12.40 6.74 -12.67
N GLN A 233 11.22 6.34 -12.25
CA GLN A 233 10.61 5.07 -12.68
C GLN A 233 10.44 5.00 -14.20
N SER A 234 10.04 6.12 -14.83
CA SER A 234 9.92 6.18 -16.28
C SER A 234 11.29 6.05 -16.98
N ALA A 235 12.31 6.77 -16.49
CA ALA A 235 13.67 6.70 -17.00
C ALA A 235 14.27 5.30 -16.81
N PHE A 236 14.08 4.70 -15.65
CA PHE A 236 14.52 3.33 -15.37
C PHE A 236 13.86 2.30 -16.30
N ASN A 237 12.56 2.40 -16.51
CA ASN A 237 11.86 1.52 -17.44
C ASN A 237 12.38 1.67 -18.88
N GLN A 238 12.63 2.91 -19.33
CA GLN A 238 13.23 3.15 -20.65
C GLN A 238 14.65 2.58 -20.72
N TYR A 239 15.44 2.74 -19.67
CA TYR A 239 16.78 2.18 -19.59
C TYR A 239 16.78 0.65 -19.69
N LEU A 240 15.88 -0.04 -18.96
CA LEU A 240 15.72 -1.48 -19.06
C LEU A 240 15.27 -1.92 -20.46
N GLN A 241 14.39 -1.16 -21.13
CA GLN A 241 14.00 -1.44 -22.51
C GLN A 241 15.19 -1.34 -23.47
N LEU A 242 16.06 -0.35 -23.29
CA LEU A 242 17.28 -0.21 -24.08
C LEU A 242 18.24 -1.39 -23.88
N LEU A 243 18.48 -1.80 -22.64
CA LEU A 243 19.33 -2.97 -22.34
C LEU A 243 18.75 -4.25 -22.95
N THR A 244 17.45 -4.46 -22.77
CA THR A 244 16.76 -5.64 -23.31
C THR A 244 16.76 -5.67 -24.83
N GLY A 245 16.55 -4.51 -25.48
CA GLY A 245 16.53 -4.38 -26.94
C GLY A 245 17.89 -4.67 -27.59
N ARG A 246 19.00 -4.52 -26.85
CA ARG A 246 20.36 -4.83 -27.29
C ARG A 246 20.81 -6.26 -26.98
N ALA A 247 20.11 -6.91 -26.03
CA ALA A 247 20.51 -8.21 -25.52
C ALA A 247 20.08 -9.37 -26.42
N LYS A 248 20.88 -10.41 -26.42
CA LYS A 248 20.55 -11.72 -27.03
C LYS A 248 20.01 -12.62 -25.91
N ILE A 249 18.68 -12.76 -25.84
CA ILE A 249 18.01 -13.57 -24.82
C ILE A 249 17.43 -14.80 -25.52
N SER A 250 17.70 -15.99 -24.97
CA SER A 250 17.09 -17.25 -25.41
C SER A 250 16.52 -18.01 -24.22
N GLY A 251 15.46 -18.80 -24.45
CA GLY A 251 14.74 -19.52 -23.41
C GLY A 251 13.70 -18.70 -22.63
N PHE A 252 13.62 -17.38 -22.87
CA PHE A 252 12.63 -16.50 -22.26
C PHE A 252 12.19 -15.42 -23.26
N ARG A 253 10.89 -15.14 -23.29
CA ARG A 253 10.31 -14.05 -24.08
C ARG A 253 9.57 -13.09 -23.17
N MET A 254 10.03 -11.84 -23.12
CA MET A 254 9.34 -10.79 -22.37
C MET A 254 8.08 -10.34 -23.13
N LYS A 255 6.99 -10.15 -22.37
CA LYS A 255 5.75 -9.58 -22.89
C LYS A 255 5.93 -8.06 -23.03
N ALA A 256 5.50 -7.47 -24.15
CA ALA A 256 5.70 -6.04 -24.45
C ALA A 256 5.04 -5.09 -23.42
N ALA A 257 4.00 -5.55 -22.73
CA ALA A 257 3.29 -4.77 -21.69
C ALA A 257 3.96 -4.74 -20.31
N ASP A 258 5.00 -5.54 -20.11
CA ASP A 258 5.55 -5.81 -18.77
C ASP A 258 6.69 -4.89 -18.32
N THR A 259 7.02 -3.92 -19.12
CA THR A 259 8.07 -2.94 -18.77
C THR A 259 7.61 -1.86 -17.80
N SER A 260 6.32 -1.85 -17.37
CA SER A 260 5.71 -0.75 -16.63
C SER A 260 5.54 -0.92 -15.11
N ARG A 261 5.93 -2.06 -14.51
CA ARG A 261 5.75 -2.30 -13.06
C ARG A 261 6.95 -3.04 -12.44
N TRP A 262 8.01 -2.30 -12.11
CA TRP A 262 9.22 -2.93 -11.54
C TRP A 262 9.59 -2.51 -10.13
N TYR A 263 9.04 -1.45 -9.58
CA TYR A 263 9.43 -0.95 -8.27
C TYR A 263 8.21 -0.78 -7.36
N ASN A 264 7.88 -1.84 -6.64
CA ASN A 264 7.13 -1.79 -5.39
C ASN A 264 7.90 -2.66 -4.38
N ARG A 265 8.82 -2.07 -3.65
CA ARG A 265 9.27 -2.52 -2.34
C ARG A 265 8.81 -1.55 -1.30
#